data_618866e59f483a43b38e8acd7444f373
#
_entry.id   618866e59f483a43b38e8acd7444f373
#
_cell.length_a   1.000
_cell.length_b   1.000
_cell.length_c   1.000
_cell.angle_alpha   90.00
_cell.angle_beta   90.00
_cell.angle_gamma   90.00
#
_symmetry.space_group_name_H-M   'P 1'
#
loop_
_entity.id
_entity.type
_entity.pdbx_description
1 polymer ?
#
loop_
_entity_poly.entity_id
_entity_poly.type
_entity_poly.pdbx_seq_one_letter_code
_entity_poly.pdbx_strand_id
1 'polypeptide(L)'
;MPKPKSRDKVVEALMALAAEHPFDAVTLPMLAERAGVTLAALRENYDGRVAVLADYIRQVDERVLAGVDPALAQESPRERLFDVLFSRFEAHAPHRQAIRSIVRAARRDPCLALELNRTVTISMGWMLAAAGISSTGGRGLFRAQGLGLVWARVMRVWLNDEDAGLARTMAALDKRLREAERVVMQVQCLEKFVRRRGRSAKPARTADVDADLAEGHPT
;
A
#
# COMPACT_ATOMS: atom_id res chain seq x y z
N MET A 1 -3.01 24.55 -9.10
CA MET A 1 -3.50 23.58 -8.10
C MET A 1 -4.91 23.98 -7.69
N PRO A 2 -5.88 23.06 -7.67
CA PRO A 2 -7.25 23.37 -7.24
C PRO A 2 -7.26 23.79 -5.77
N LYS A 3 -8.19 24.68 -5.42
CA LYS A 3 -8.40 25.07 -4.03
C LYS A 3 -8.80 23.81 -3.22
N PRO A 4 -8.26 23.57 -2.02
CA PRO A 4 -8.55 22.39 -1.20
C PRO A 4 -10.06 22.06 -1.15
N LYS A 5 -10.90 23.06 -0.91
CA LYS A 5 -12.37 22.92 -0.88
C LYS A 5 -13.02 22.37 -2.15
N SER A 6 -12.42 22.54 -3.33
CA SER A 6 -12.98 22.03 -4.60
C SER A 6 -12.67 20.53 -4.78
N ARG A 7 -11.47 20.09 -4.38
CA ARG A 7 -11.07 18.68 -4.42
C ARG A 7 -11.92 17.84 -3.48
N ASP A 8 -12.12 18.30 -2.26
CA ASP A 8 -12.91 17.60 -1.25
C ASP A 8 -14.35 17.38 -1.75
N LYS A 9 -14.97 18.40 -2.38
CA LYS A 9 -16.30 18.27 -2.97
C LYS A 9 -16.39 17.19 -4.05
N VAL A 10 -15.38 17.07 -4.93
CA VAL A 10 -15.36 16.08 -5.99
C VAL A 10 -15.19 14.67 -5.42
N VAL A 11 -14.31 14.52 -4.42
CA VAL A 11 -14.09 13.24 -3.73
C VAL A 11 -15.36 12.80 -3.00
N GLU A 12 -15.98 13.68 -2.22
CA GLU A 12 -17.24 13.39 -1.52
C GLU A 12 -18.37 13.05 -2.49
N ALA A 13 -18.48 13.78 -3.62
CA ALA A 13 -19.47 13.48 -4.66
C ALA A 13 -19.26 12.09 -5.26
N LEU A 14 -18.00 11.67 -5.51
CA LEU A 14 -17.71 10.32 -6.00
C LEU A 14 -18.12 9.26 -4.98
N MET A 15 -17.79 9.46 -3.71
CA MET A 15 -18.10 8.50 -2.65
C MET A 15 -19.62 8.40 -2.43
N ALA A 16 -20.34 9.52 -2.49
CA ALA A 16 -21.80 9.52 -2.41
C ALA A 16 -22.43 8.76 -3.60
N LEU A 17 -22.00 9.05 -4.83
CA LEU A 17 -22.48 8.36 -6.02
C LEU A 17 -22.16 6.86 -6.00
N ALA A 18 -20.97 6.48 -5.55
CA ALA A 18 -20.58 5.07 -5.45
C ALA A 18 -21.33 4.32 -4.33
N ALA A 19 -21.89 5.01 -3.35
CA ALA A 19 -22.78 4.42 -2.35
C ALA A 19 -24.21 4.21 -2.88
N GLU A 20 -24.69 5.12 -3.75
CA GLU A 20 -26.03 5.11 -4.32
C GLU A 20 -26.14 4.22 -5.57
N HIS A 21 -25.05 4.11 -6.35
CA HIS A 21 -24.99 3.42 -7.64
C HIS A 21 -23.86 2.40 -7.71
N PRO A 22 -23.95 1.38 -8.58
CA PRO A 22 -22.78 0.57 -8.95
C PRO A 22 -21.65 1.48 -9.47
N PHE A 23 -20.41 1.27 -9.01
CA PHE A 23 -19.28 2.14 -9.35
C PHE A 23 -19.01 2.22 -10.86
N ASP A 24 -19.25 1.14 -11.59
CA ASP A 24 -19.16 1.07 -13.06
C ASP A 24 -20.21 1.93 -13.77
N ALA A 25 -21.35 2.19 -13.16
CA ALA A 25 -22.39 3.07 -13.68
C ALA A 25 -22.17 4.56 -13.38
N VAL A 26 -21.23 4.92 -12.47
CA VAL A 26 -20.92 6.32 -12.17
C VAL A 26 -20.18 6.96 -13.35
N THR A 27 -20.79 7.98 -13.96
CA THR A 27 -20.22 8.72 -15.10
C THR A 27 -19.59 10.04 -14.68
N LEU A 28 -18.71 10.59 -15.53
CA LEU A 28 -18.09 11.90 -15.26
C LEU A 28 -19.12 13.06 -15.25
N PRO A 29 -20.14 13.08 -16.12
CA PRO A 29 -21.21 14.06 -16.00
C PRO A 29 -21.96 14.00 -14.66
N MET A 30 -22.35 12.82 -14.19
CA MET A 30 -22.99 12.65 -12.86
C MET A 30 -22.07 13.18 -11.74
N LEU A 31 -20.78 12.91 -11.84
CA LEU A 31 -19.79 13.38 -10.85
C LEU A 31 -19.67 14.91 -10.86
N ALA A 32 -19.57 15.52 -12.05
CA ALA A 32 -19.47 16.97 -12.19
C ALA A 32 -20.72 17.67 -11.64
N GLU A 33 -21.91 17.17 -11.99
CA GLU A 33 -23.19 17.66 -11.49
C GLU A 33 -23.29 17.57 -9.96
N ARG A 34 -23.00 16.39 -9.38
CA ARG A 34 -23.07 16.17 -7.93
C ARG A 34 -22.07 17.03 -7.18
N ALA A 35 -20.88 17.26 -7.75
CA ALA A 35 -19.84 18.10 -7.14
C ALA A 35 -20.07 19.61 -7.33
N GLY A 36 -21.02 20.00 -8.18
CA GLY A 36 -21.30 21.40 -8.54
C GLY A 36 -20.14 22.04 -9.30
N VAL A 37 -19.48 21.28 -10.19
CA VAL A 37 -18.38 21.75 -11.04
C VAL A 37 -18.67 21.47 -12.51
N THR A 38 -17.99 22.17 -13.43
CA THR A 38 -18.08 21.87 -14.86
C THR A 38 -17.22 20.65 -15.23
N LEU A 39 -17.54 19.98 -16.32
CA LEU A 39 -16.69 18.90 -16.85
C LEU A 39 -15.28 19.38 -17.19
N ALA A 40 -15.13 20.63 -17.67
CA ALA A 40 -13.83 21.24 -17.92
C ALA A 40 -13.01 21.35 -16.63
N ALA A 41 -13.59 21.89 -15.55
CA ALA A 41 -12.94 22.00 -14.26
C ALA A 41 -12.61 20.61 -13.65
N LEU A 42 -13.47 19.61 -13.88
CA LEU A 42 -13.18 18.24 -13.48
C LEU A 42 -11.97 17.69 -14.26
N ARG A 43 -11.93 17.89 -15.58
CA ARG A 43 -10.84 17.42 -16.46
C ARG A 43 -9.49 18.08 -16.16
N GLU A 44 -9.47 19.35 -15.78
CA GLU A 44 -8.25 20.05 -15.37
C GLU A 44 -7.54 19.36 -14.19
N ASN A 45 -8.28 18.66 -13.34
CA ASN A 45 -7.77 18.11 -12.09
C ASN A 45 -7.68 16.58 -12.07
N TYR A 46 -8.45 15.90 -12.92
CA TYR A 46 -8.57 14.44 -12.88
C TYR A 46 -8.66 13.85 -14.28
N ASP A 47 -7.91 12.78 -14.52
CA ASP A 47 -7.95 12.01 -15.77
C ASP A 47 -9.20 11.11 -15.88
N GLY A 48 -9.93 10.94 -14.79
CA GLY A 48 -11.12 10.12 -14.73
C GLY A 48 -11.55 9.80 -13.30
N ARG A 49 -12.63 9.01 -13.16
CA ARG A 49 -13.17 8.64 -11.83
C ARG A 49 -12.17 7.88 -10.95
N VAL A 50 -11.25 7.10 -11.53
CA VAL A 50 -10.23 6.37 -10.78
C VAL A 50 -9.17 7.32 -10.21
N ALA A 51 -8.85 8.40 -10.90
CA ALA A 51 -7.97 9.45 -10.38
C ALA A 51 -8.59 10.17 -9.16
N VAL A 52 -9.92 10.40 -9.17
CA VAL A 52 -10.64 10.92 -8.00
C VAL A 52 -10.62 9.93 -6.84
N LEU A 53 -10.78 8.62 -7.14
CA LEU A 53 -10.68 7.57 -6.11
C LEU A 53 -9.26 7.48 -5.52
N ALA A 54 -8.22 7.66 -6.34
CA ALA A 54 -6.85 7.73 -5.86
C ALA A 54 -6.63 8.94 -4.92
N ASP A 55 -7.30 10.06 -5.21
CA ASP A 55 -7.29 11.24 -4.34
C ASP A 55 -8.00 10.97 -3.01
N TYR A 56 -9.15 10.28 -3.02
CA TYR A 56 -9.80 9.81 -1.79
C TYR A 56 -8.86 8.95 -0.93
N ILE A 57 -8.17 7.97 -1.54
CA ILE A 57 -7.23 7.11 -0.82
C ILE A 57 -6.11 7.94 -0.20
N ARG A 58 -5.58 8.93 -0.92
CA ARG A 58 -4.55 9.83 -0.40
C ARG A 58 -5.06 10.68 0.77
N GLN A 59 -6.28 11.22 0.71
CA GLN A 59 -6.88 11.98 1.81
C GLN A 59 -7.04 11.12 3.08
N VAL A 60 -7.40 9.85 2.90
CA VAL A 60 -7.44 8.89 4.02
C VAL A 60 -6.03 8.67 4.57
N ASP A 61 -5.03 8.48 3.72
CA ASP A 61 -3.64 8.31 4.15
C ASP A 61 -3.15 9.53 4.93
N GLU A 62 -3.38 10.74 4.42
CA GLU A 62 -3.01 12.01 5.09
C GLU A 62 -3.65 12.11 6.48
N ARG A 63 -4.93 11.75 6.61
CA ARG A 63 -5.65 11.75 7.90
C ARG A 63 -5.05 10.74 8.89
N VAL A 64 -4.78 9.52 8.44
CA VAL A 64 -4.18 8.48 9.28
C VAL A 64 -2.76 8.87 9.71
N LEU A 65 -1.95 9.38 8.78
CA LEU A 65 -0.57 9.81 9.07
C LEU A 65 -0.51 10.98 10.05
N ALA A 66 -1.47 11.90 9.96
CA ALA A 66 -1.59 13.02 10.91
C ALA A 66 -2.03 12.58 12.32
N GLY A 67 -2.71 11.43 12.43
CA GLY A 67 -3.21 10.86 13.69
C GLY A 67 -2.29 9.83 14.33
N VAL A 68 -1.09 9.58 13.80
CA VAL A 68 -0.14 8.62 14.39
C VAL A 68 0.29 9.09 15.77
N ASP A 69 0.06 8.25 16.77
CA ASP A 69 0.43 8.55 18.15
C ASP A 69 1.95 8.38 18.37
N PRO A 70 2.67 9.45 18.74
CA PRO A 70 4.08 9.38 19.09
C PRO A 70 4.39 8.43 20.26
N ALA A 71 3.45 8.19 21.16
CA ALA A 71 3.63 7.27 22.30
C ALA A 71 3.88 5.84 21.83
N LEU A 72 3.34 5.45 20.67
CA LEU A 72 3.56 4.12 20.09
C LEU A 72 4.96 3.92 19.50
N ALA A 73 5.83 4.93 19.50
CA ALA A 73 7.20 4.81 18.96
C ALA A 73 8.03 3.72 19.66
N GLN A 74 7.71 3.38 20.91
CA GLN A 74 8.37 2.33 21.69
C GLN A 74 7.81 0.91 21.43
N GLU A 75 6.63 0.82 20.80
CA GLU A 75 6.01 -0.46 20.48
C GLU A 75 6.71 -1.18 19.33
N SER A 76 6.45 -2.48 19.19
CA SER A 76 7.00 -3.25 18.08
C SER A 76 6.51 -2.71 16.72
N PRO A 77 7.31 -2.85 15.63
CA PRO A 77 6.88 -2.43 14.30
C PRO A 77 5.54 -3.05 13.86
N ARG A 78 5.24 -4.26 14.33
CA ARG A 78 3.98 -4.94 14.06
C ARG A 78 2.79 -4.26 14.77
N GLU A 79 2.96 -3.88 16.03
CA GLU A 79 1.93 -3.19 16.82
C GLU A 79 1.64 -1.82 16.23
N ARG A 80 2.68 -1.04 15.90
CA ARG A 80 2.53 0.24 15.20
C ARG A 80 1.79 0.07 13.86
N LEU A 81 2.14 -0.97 13.08
CA LEU A 81 1.48 -1.24 11.81
C LEU A 81 0.01 -1.65 12.00
N PHE A 82 -0.29 -2.41 13.05
CA PHE A 82 -1.66 -2.76 13.41
C PHE A 82 -2.49 -1.52 13.68
N ASP A 83 -1.99 -0.60 14.51
CA ASP A 83 -2.67 0.62 14.89
C ASP A 83 -2.95 1.52 13.68
N VAL A 84 -1.93 1.77 12.86
CA VAL A 84 -2.04 2.57 11.64
C VAL A 84 -3.07 1.99 10.66
N LEU A 85 -3.09 0.66 10.48
CA LEU A 85 -4.05 0.01 9.58
C LEU A 85 -5.45 -0.05 10.19
N PHE A 86 -5.58 -0.17 11.50
CA PHE A 86 -6.86 -0.13 12.18
C PHE A 86 -7.50 1.26 12.07
N SER A 87 -6.75 2.32 12.40
CA SER A 87 -7.18 3.72 12.21
C SER A 87 -7.62 4.00 10.77
N ARG A 88 -6.99 3.34 9.78
CA ARG A 88 -7.38 3.45 8.38
C ARG A 88 -8.76 2.81 8.11
N PHE A 89 -9.13 1.68 8.74
CA PHE A 89 -10.47 1.12 8.64
C PHE A 89 -11.52 2.05 9.26
N GLU A 90 -11.19 2.69 10.38
CA GLU A 90 -12.06 3.70 11.00
C GLU A 90 -12.25 4.92 10.08
N ALA A 91 -11.18 5.41 9.45
CA ALA A 91 -11.25 6.50 8.48
C ALA A 91 -12.08 6.17 7.23
N HIS A 92 -12.19 4.90 6.87
CA HIS A 92 -13.05 4.41 5.78
C HIS A 92 -14.50 4.20 6.19
N ALA A 93 -14.82 4.15 7.48
CA ALA A 93 -16.14 3.76 7.99
C ALA A 93 -17.32 4.60 7.42
N PRO A 94 -17.19 5.95 7.25
CA PRO A 94 -18.27 6.75 6.67
C PRO A 94 -18.64 6.36 5.24
N HIS A 95 -17.70 5.80 4.49
CA HIS A 95 -17.84 5.46 3.07
C HIS A 95 -17.93 3.95 2.79
N ARG A 96 -18.33 3.15 3.80
CA ARG A 96 -18.36 1.68 3.70
C ARG A 96 -19.17 1.16 2.50
N GLN A 97 -20.32 1.77 2.19
CA GLN A 97 -21.14 1.39 1.05
C GLN A 97 -20.47 1.68 -0.29
N ALA A 98 -19.86 2.86 -0.43
CA ALA A 98 -19.10 3.22 -1.62
C ALA A 98 -17.95 2.24 -1.86
N ILE A 99 -17.18 1.93 -0.82
CA ILE A 99 -16.06 0.98 -0.89
C ILE A 99 -16.57 -0.42 -1.28
N ARG A 100 -17.71 -0.85 -0.78
CA ARG A 100 -18.34 -2.12 -1.16
C ARG A 100 -18.65 -2.15 -2.67
N SER A 101 -19.20 -1.06 -3.21
CA SER A 101 -19.50 -0.91 -4.64
C SER A 101 -18.21 -0.96 -5.47
N ILE A 102 -17.17 -0.19 -5.07
CA ILE A 102 -15.87 -0.16 -5.75
C ILE A 102 -15.20 -1.54 -5.76
N VAL A 103 -15.14 -2.21 -4.61
CA VAL A 103 -14.56 -3.57 -4.50
C VAL A 103 -15.35 -4.58 -5.35
N ARG A 104 -16.66 -4.44 -5.47
CA ARG A 104 -17.49 -5.29 -6.31
C ARG A 104 -17.21 -5.04 -7.80
N ALA A 105 -17.06 -3.79 -8.23
CA ALA A 105 -16.68 -3.42 -9.59
C ALA A 105 -15.29 -3.96 -9.95
N ALA A 106 -14.28 -3.78 -9.08
CA ALA A 106 -12.93 -4.26 -9.29
C ALA A 106 -12.83 -5.80 -9.45
N ARG A 107 -13.76 -6.57 -8.91
CA ARG A 107 -13.80 -8.03 -9.11
C ARG A 107 -14.24 -8.42 -10.52
N ARG A 108 -14.91 -7.52 -11.25
CA ARG A 108 -15.45 -7.74 -12.60
C ARG A 108 -14.60 -7.09 -13.68
N ASP A 109 -13.80 -6.09 -13.30
CA ASP A 109 -12.94 -5.32 -14.20
C ASP A 109 -11.47 -5.46 -13.78
N PRO A 110 -10.67 -6.27 -14.51
CA PRO A 110 -9.25 -6.46 -14.21
C PRO A 110 -8.42 -5.17 -14.37
N CYS A 111 -8.80 -4.26 -15.26
CA CYS A 111 -8.10 -2.99 -15.44
C CYS A 111 -8.28 -2.10 -14.21
N LEU A 112 -9.51 -1.97 -13.72
CA LEU A 112 -9.81 -1.27 -12.49
C LEU A 112 -9.09 -1.91 -11.29
N ALA A 113 -9.07 -3.25 -11.23
CA ALA A 113 -8.35 -3.97 -10.16
C ALA A 113 -6.85 -3.66 -10.17
N LEU A 114 -6.22 -3.57 -11.35
CA LEU A 114 -4.79 -3.25 -11.49
C LEU A 114 -4.49 -1.81 -11.06
N GLU A 115 -5.31 -0.84 -11.48
CA GLU A 115 -5.16 0.56 -11.08
C GLU A 115 -5.34 0.74 -9.57
N LEU A 116 -6.33 0.10 -8.98
CA LEU A 116 -6.54 0.07 -7.53
C LEU A 116 -5.37 -0.58 -6.81
N ASN A 117 -4.86 -1.71 -7.32
CA ASN A 117 -3.70 -2.37 -6.73
C ASN A 117 -2.49 -1.45 -6.70
N ARG A 118 -2.23 -0.70 -7.80
CA ARG A 118 -1.14 0.29 -7.85
C ARG A 118 -1.32 1.37 -6.78
N THR A 119 -2.51 1.95 -6.68
CA THR A 119 -2.83 3.01 -5.72
C THR A 119 -2.71 2.50 -4.28
N VAL A 120 -3.27 1.32 -4.00
CA VAL A 120 -3.18 0.69 -2.67
C VAL A 120 -1.73 0.36 -2.32
N THR A 121 -0.92 -0.12 -3.27
CA THR A 121 0.50 -0.43 -3.01
C THR A 121 1.28 0.82 -2.61
N ILE A 122 1.06 1.95 -3.28
CA ILE A 122 1.67 3.23 -2.92
C ILE A 122 1.25 3.63 -1.49
N SER A 123 -0.04 3.57 -1.22
CA SER A 123 -0.61 3.85 0.10
C SER A 123 -0.03 2.96 1.20
N MET A 124 0.10 1.64 0.95
CA MET A 124 0.72 0.71 1.91
C MET A 124 2.20 1.03 2.17
N GLY A 125 2.90 1.61 1.20
CA GLY A 125 4.25 2.15 1.41
C GLY A 125 4.30 3.24 2.48
N TRP A 126 3.31 4.14 2.51
CA TRP A 126 3.17 5.16 3.54
C TRP A 126 2.81 4.57 4.90
N MET A 127 1.94 3.57 4.95
CA MET A 127 1.58 2.88 6.20
C MET A 127 2.79 2.13 6.79
N LEU A 128 3.62 1.49 5.96
CA LEU A 128 4.89 0.90 6.39
C LEU A 128 5.85 1.95 6.96
N ALA A 129 5.98 3.08 6.28
CA ALA A 129 6.85 4.18 6.74
C ALA A 129 6.37 4.74 8.09
N ALA A 130 5.06 4.93 8.28
CA ALA A 130 4.47 5.36 9.55
C ALA A 130 4.75 4.37 10.69
N ALA A 131 4.76 3.06 10.39
CA ALA A 131 5.14 2.03 11.36
C ALA A 131 6.66 1.88 11.56
N GLY A 132 7.49 2.73 10.94
CA GLY A 132 8.95 2.65 11.03
C GLY A 132 9.55 1.46 10.26
N ILE A 133 8.82 0.90 9.30
CA ILE A 133 9.27 -0.20 8.46
C ILE A 133 9.75 0.36 7.11
N SER A 134 10.98 0.04 6.72
CA SER A 134 11.53 0.51 5.43
C SER A 134 10.64 0.11 4.25
N SER A 135 10.20 1.10 3.48
CA SER A 135 9.39 0.97 2.27
C SER A 135 10.16 1.32 0.99
N THR A 136 11.49 1.50 1.05
CA THR A 136 12.32 1.93 -0.08
C THR A 136 12.93 0.77 -0.86
N GLY A 137 13.19 1.00 -2.16
CA GLY A 137 13.80 0.02 -3.05
C GLY A 137 12.91 -1.20 -3.36
N GLY A 138 13.44 -2.20 -4.03
CA GLY A 138 12.69 -3.39 -4.44
C GLY A 138 12.10 -4.19 -3.27
N ARG A 139 12.82 -4.26 -2.13
CA ARG A 139 12.31 -4.91 -0.92
C ARG A 139 11.14 -4.14 -0.29
N GLY A 140 11.21 -2.80 -0.34
CA GLY A 140 10.12 -1.93 0.12
C GLY A 140 8.86 -2.13 -0.72
N LEU A 141 9.01 -2.17 -2.04
CA LEU A 141 7.91 -2.45 -2.96
C LEU A 141 7.27 -3.83 -2.69
N PHE A 142 8.10 -4.87 -2.50
CA PHE A 142 7.60 -6.21 -2.16
C PHE A 142 6.81 -6.22 -0.85
N ARG A 143 7.29 -5.52 0.19
CA ARG A 143 6.57 -5.38 1.46
C ARG A 143 5.25 -4.63 1.30
N ALA A 144 5.24 -3.51 0.55
CA ALA A 144 4.05 -2.73 0.29
C ALA A 144 3.00 -3.54 -0.49
N GLN A 145 3.43 -4.31 -1.50
CA GLN A 145 2.55 -5.21 -2.24
C GLN A 145 2.00 -6.34 -1.36
N GLY A 146 2.85 -6.95 -0.54
CA GLY A 146 2.43 -7.98 0.44
C GLY A 146 1.42 -7.42 1.45
N LEU A 147 1.66 -6.20 1.96
CA LEU A 147 0.73 -5.52 2.85
C LEU A 147 -0.59 -5.19 2.15
N GLY A 148 -0.56 -4.81 0.87
CA GLY A 148 -1.76 -4.61 0.05
C GLY A 148 -2.62 -5.87 -0.05
N LEU A 149 -2.00 -7.06 -0.14
CA LEU A 149 -2.72 -8.34 -0.11
C LEU A 149 -3.34 -8.63 1.27
N VAL A 150 -2.63 -8.33 2.35
CA VAL A 150 -3.17 -8.40 3.73
C VAL A 150 -4.37 -7.48 3.84
N TRP A 151 -4.21 -6.21 3.44
CA TRP A 151 -5.27 -5.20 3.43
C TRP A 151 -6.51 -5.68 2.66
N ALA A 152 -6.35 -6.17 1.44
CA ALA A 152 -7.46 -6.65 0.62
C ALA A 152 -8.21 -7.84 1.25
N ARG A 153 -7.51 -8.71 2.01
CA ARG A 153 -8.15 -9.82 2.73
C ARG A 153 -8.93 -9.33 3.94
N VAL A 154 -8.37 -8.43 4.74
CA VAL A 154 -9.03 -7.85 5.92
C VAL A 154 -10.20 -6.95 5.50
N MET A 155 -10.07 -6.20 4.40
CA MET A 155 -11.14 -5.39 3.83
C MET A 155 -12.43 -6.21 3.58
N ARG A 156 -12.30 -7.47 3.16
CA ARG A 156 -13.47 -8.35 2.97
C ARG A 156 -14.17 -8.68 4.28
N VAL A 157 -13.41 -8.83 5.37
CA VAL A 157 -13.98 -9.04 6.71
C VAL A 157 -14.64 -7.75 7.17
N TRP A 158 -13.95 -6.63 7.08
CA TRP A 158 -14.45 -5.32 7.50
C TRP A 158 -15.75 -4.91 6.79
N LEU A 159 -15.88 -5.17 5.49
CA LEU A 159 -17.10 -4.87 4.75
C LEU A 159 -18.34 -5.63 5.27
N ASN A 160 -18.15 -6.74 5.99
CA ASN A 160 -19.22 -7.58 6.54
C ASN A 160 -19.19 -7.62 8.08
N ASP A 161 -18.39 -6.77 8.71
CA ASP A 161 -18.31 -6.65 10.16
C ASP A 161 -19.33 -5.60 10.64
N GLU A 162 -20.40 -6.06 11.25
CA GLU A 162 -21.48 -5.22 11.74
C GLU A 162 -21.27 -4.76 13.19
N ASP A 163 -20.22 -5.29 13.84
CA ASP A 163 -19.86 -4.89 15.20
C ASP A 163 -19.30 -3.47 15.24
N ALA A 164 -19.85 -2.64 16.13
CA ALA A 164 -19.40 -1.25 16.30
C ALA A 164 -17.93 -1.15 16.72
N GLY A 165 -17.43 -2.13 17.48
CA GLY A 165 -16.03 -2.22 17.90
C GLY A 165 -15.11 -2.89 16.85
N LEU A 166 -15.64 -3.33 15.70
CA LEU A 166 -14.89 -4.01 14.64
C LEU A 166 -14.07 -5.22 15.14
N ALA A 167 -14.58 -5.98 16.11
CA ALA A 167 -13.85 -7.06 16.76
C ALA A 167 -13.37 -8.15 15.78
N ARG A 168 -14.19 -8.49 14.77
CA ARG A 168 -13.81 -9.44 13.71
C ARG A 168 -12.70 -8.89 12.83
N THR A 169 -12.76 -7.60 12.50
CA THR A 169 -11.75 -6.90 11.69
C THR A 169 -10.43 -6.84 12.44
N MET A 170 -10.45 -6.48 13.74
CA MET A 170 -9.26 -6.47 14.62
C MET A 170 -8.60 -7.84 14.67
N ALA A 171 -9.37 -8.90 14.95
CA ALA A 171 -8.86 -10.26 15.02
C ALA A 171 -8.29 -10.75 13.67
N ALA A 172 -8.95 -10.40 12.55
CA ALA A 172 -8.48 -10.73 11.21
C ALA A 172 -7.19 -9.99 10.87
N LEU A 173 -7.08 -8.69 11.21
CA LEU A 173 -5.89 -7.88 10.97
C LEU A 173 -4.69 -8.43 11.74
N ASP A 174 -4.83 -8.64 13.04
CA ASP A 174 -3.77 -9.18 13.89
C ASP A 174 -3.28 -10.55 13.38
N LYS A 175 -4.20 -11.47 13.09
CA LYS A 175 -3.86 -12.77 12.52
C LYS A 175 -3.05 -12.63 11.23
N ARG A 176 -3.47 -11.79 10.29
CA ARG A 176 -2.82 -11.62 8.99
C ARG A 176 -1.46 -10.93 9.10
N LEU A 177 -1.31 -9.99 10.02
CA LEU A 177 -0.01 -9.37 10.29
C LEU A 177 0.99 -10.37 10.88
N ARG A 178 0.58 -11.23 11.81
CA ARG A 178 1.43 -12.32 12.32
C ARG A 178 1.84 -13.31 11.22
N GLU A 179 0.93 -13.64 10.31
CA GLU A 179 1.24 -14.50 9.17
C GLU A 179 2.26 -13.84 8.23
N ALA A 180 2.07 -12.55 7.91
CA ALA A 180 2.98 -11.80 7.07
C ALA A 180 4.38 -11.66 7.69
N GLU A 181 4.46 -11.39 8.99
CA GLU A 181 5.74 -11.32 9.73
C GLU A 181 6.52 -12.64 9.64
N ARG A 182 5.85 -13.78 9.82
CA ARG A 182 6.48 -15.10 9.67
C ARG A 182 7.06 -15.30 8.27
N VAL A 183 6.32 -14.93 7.22
CA VAL A 183 6.80 -15.02 5.84
C VAL A 183 8.03 -14.14 5.62
N VAL A 184 8.02 -12.91 6.12
CA VAL A 184 9.18 -12.00 6.01
C VAL A 184 10.41 -12.56 6.72
N MET A 185 10.25 -13.14 7.92
CA MET A 185 11.35 -13.78 8.65
C MET A 185 11.92 -14.98 7.89
N GLN A 186 11.08 -15.82 7.28
CA GLN A 186 11.53 -16.97 6.48
C GLN A 186 12.33 -16.53 5.25
N VAL A 187 11.87 -15.50 4.52
CA VAL A 187 12.57 -14.93 3.37
C VAL A 187 13.93 -14.36 3.77
N GLN A 188 14.01 -13.62 4.89
CA GLN A 188 15.27 -13.08 5.41
C GLN A 188 16.26 -14.19 5.83
N CYS A 189 15.77 -15.27 6.41
CA CYS A 189 16.60 -16.43 6.79
C CYS A 189 17.19 -17.10 5.54
N LEU A 190 16.37 -17.29 4.50
CA LEU A 190 16.82 -17.87 3.23
C LEU A 190 17.85 -16.98 2.52
N GLU A 191 17.66 -15.66 2.49
CA GLU A 191 18.63 -14.72 1.93
C GLU A 191 19.99 -14.77 2.66
N LYS A 192 19.97 -14.85 3.98
CA LYS A 192 21.20 -14.98 4.78
C LYS A 192 21.93 -16.28 4.46
N PHE A 193 21.18 -17.37 4.28
CA PHE A 193 21.75 -18.68 3.93
C PHE A 193 22.40 -18.68 2.54
N VAL A 194 21.72 -18.12 1.53
CA VAL A 194 22.26 -18.01 0.16
C VAL A 194 23.50 -17.12 0.12
N ARG A 195 23.50 -15.98 0.84
CA ARG A 195 24.69 -15.12 0.93
C ARG A 195 25.90 -15.80 1.59
N ARG A 196 25.67 -16.62 2.62
CA ARG A 196 26.75 -17.42 3.24
C ARG A 196 27.35 -18.41 2.28
N ARG A 197 26.52 -19.13 1.51
CA ARG A 197 26.99 -20.10 0.51
C ARG A 197 27.76 -19.45 -0.63
N GLY A 198 27.32 -18.29 -1.13
CA GLY A 198 27.98 -17.55 -2.19
C GLY A 198 29.35 -16.98 -1.77
N ARG A 199 29.56 -16.70 -0.48
CA ARG A 199 30.87 -16.26 0.04
C ARG A 199 31.87 -17.41 0.17
N SER A 200 31.42 -18.62 0.45
CA SER A 200 32.29 -19.81 0.54
C SER A 200 32.73 -20.33 -0.84
N ALA A 201 32.06 -19.93 -1.92
CA ALA A 201 32.35 -20.37 -3.28
C ALA A 201 33.28 -19.44 -4.09
N LYS A 202 33.89 -18.42 -3.46
CA LYS A 202 34.88 -17.58 -4.13
C LYS A 202 36.22 -18.31 -4.10
N PRO A 203 36.76 -18.84 -5.24
CA PRO A 203 38.03 -19.51 -5.26
C PRO A 203 39.12 -18.54 -4.85
N ALA A 204 40.07 -19.02 -4.05
CA ALA A 204 41.31 -18.31 -3.71
C ALA A 204 41.98 -17.93 -5.06
N ARG A 205 42.17 -16.64 -5.26
CA ARG A 205 42.90 -16.10 -6.41
C ARG A 205 44.34 -16.60 -6.20
N THR A 206 44.78 -17.50 -7.11
CA THR A 206 46.17 -17.94 -7.24
C THR A 206 47.04 -16.69 -7.42
N ALA A 207 47.71 -16.31 -6.34
CA ALA A 207 48.90 -15.51 -6.40
C ALA A 207 50.07 -16.47 -6.51
N ASP A 208 51.09 -16.05 -7.23
CA ASP A 208 52.37 -16.70 -7.47
C ASP A 208 52.44 -17.74 -8.58
N VAL A 209 52.69 -17.29 -9.80
CA VAL A 209 53.76 -17.81 -10.68
C VAL A 209 54.18 -16.67 -11.61
N ASP A 210 55.13 -15.84 -11.17
CA ASP A 210 56.04 -15.06 -12.06
C ASP A 210 57.09 -14.39 -11.19
N ALA A 211 58.03 -15.20 -10.71
CA ALA A 211 59.30 -14.72 -10.15
C ALA A 211 60.33 -15.83 -10.25
N ASP A 212 60.71 -16.17 -11.47
CA ASP A 212 62.00 -16.87 -11.66
C ASP A 212 62.37 -16.94 -13.16
N LEU A 213 62.73 -15.85 -13.78
CA LEU A 213 63.51 -15.83 -15.05
C LEU A 213 64.17 -14.46 -15.25
N ALA A 214 65.14 -14.14 -14.37
CA ALA A 214 66.11 -13.10 -14.69
C ALA A 214 67.37 -13.24 -13.83
N GLU A 215 68.16 -14.30 -14.07
CA GLU A 215 69.58 -14.28 -13.78
C GLU A 215 70.26 -15.26 -14.74
N GLY A 216 71.16 -14.75 -15.57
CA GLY A 216 72.01 -15.58 -16.39
C GLY A 216 72.54 -14.88 -17.63
N HIS A 217 73.45 -13.91 -17.42
CA HIS A 217 74.52 -13.72 -18.34
C HIS A 217 75.77 -13.11 -17.71
N PRO A 218 76.95 -13.61 -17.98
CA PRO A 218 77.94 -12.68 -18.49
C PRO A 218 78.72 -13.27 -19.69
N THR A 219 79.05 -12.47 -20.66
CA THR A 219 80.33 -12.10 -21.28
C THR A 219 80.06 -11.23 -22.49
#